data_a24d717d09f36cf218cd16673da19daa
#
_entry.id   a24d717d09f36cf218cd16673da19daa
#
_cell.length_a   1.000
_cell.length_b   1.000
_cell.length_c   1.000
_cell.angle_alpha   90.00
_cell.angle_beta   90.00
_cell.angle_gamma   90.00
#
_symmetry.space_group_name_H-M   'P 1'
#
loop_
_entity.id
_entity.type
_entity.pdbx_description
1 polymer ?
#
loop_
_entity_poly.entity_id
_entity_poly.type
_entity_poly.pdbx_seq_one_letter_code
_entity_poly.pdbx_strand_id
1 'polypeptide(L)'
;GIGREVKGATRWINLGFGQFQPSEITKIGLIIFYAGYLSDHKRELKNLFSGFIKPLLFLVPPIGILFLVQNHLSVSLVIIIVTSVMMLMAGCRVLHFAIAGGVGASFVMGALGVMQMAGKQNFRLDRIQTFFNPWADAQGTGYQVVQSLYAIGSGGIFGVGLRRK
;
A
#
# COMPACT_ATOMS: atom_id res chain seq x y z
N GLY A 1 -4.70 -21.36 18.29
CA GLY A 1 -4.47 -21.07 16.87
C GLY A 1 -3.01 -20.74 16.61
N ILE A 2 -2.52 -21.09 15.42
CA ILE A 2 -1.10 -20.99 15.02
C ILE A 2 -0.67 -19.53 14.73
N GLY A 3 -1.59 -18.57 14.78
CA GLY A 3 -1.34 -17.15 14.51
C GLY A 3 -1.19 -16.33 15.79
N ARG A 4 -0.19 -15.47 15.85
CA ARG A 4 0.01 -14.52 16.94
C ARG A 4 -0.71 -13.22 16.62
N GLU A 5 -1.68 -12.86 17.45
CA GLU A 5 -2.32 -11.54 17.37
C GLU A 5 -1.35 -10.45 17.84
N VAL A 6 -1.03 -9.51 16.95
CA VAL A 6 -0.30 -8.30 17.29
C VAL A 6 -1.18 -7.12 16.91
N LYS A 7 -1.63 -6.34 17.90
CA LYS A 7 -2.52 -5.16 17.72
C LYS A 7 -3.84 -5.49 16.99
N GLY A 8 -4.50 -6.60 17.38
CA GLY A 8 -5.84 -6.93 16.87
C GLY A 8 -5.89 -7.55 15.46
N ALA A 9 -4.76 -8.01 14.92
CA ALA A 9 -4.75 -8.74 13.65
C ALA A 9 -3.70 -9.86 13.68
N THR A 10 -4.10 -11.06 13.23
CA THR A 10 -3.21 -12.22 13.05
C THR A 10 -2.40 -12.05 11.78
N ARG A 11 -1.21 -11.47 11.88
CA ARG A 11 -0.36 -11.13 10.73
C ARG A 11 0.79 -12.08 10.51
N TRP A 12 1.18 -12.83 11.55
CA TRP A 12 2.37 -13.65 11.58
C TRP A 12 2.01 -15.10 11.93
N ILE A 13 2.52 -16.04 11.17
CA ILE A 13 2.48 -17.46 11.47
C ILE A 13 3.81 -17.81 12.11
N ASN A 14 3.77 -18.38 13.33
CA ASN A 14 4.97 -18.83 14.01
C ASN A 14 5.22 -20.30 13.64
N LEU A 15 6.31 -20.56 12.93
CA LEU A 15 6.72 -21.88 12.47
C LEU A 15 7.69 -22.58 13.43
N GLY A 16 7.93 -22.01 14.63
CA GLY A 16 8.85 -22.55 15.62
C GLY A 16 10.32 -22.18 15.40
N PHE A 17 10.79 -22.13 14.17
CA PHE A 17 12.12 -21.68 13.77
C PHE A 17 12.16 -20.26 13.18
N GLY A 18 10.98 -19.62 13.01
CA GLY A 18 10.88 -18.25 12.48
C GLY A 18 9.44 -17.77 12.38
N GLN A 19 9.29 -16.46 12.23
CA GLN A 19 8.00 -15.83 11.98
C GLN A 19 7.82 -15.62 10.48
N PHE A 20 6.69 -16.06 9.96
CA PHE A 20 6.35 -16.01 8.55
C PHE A 20 5.12 -15.14 8.32
N GLN A 21 5.17 -14.23 7.35
CA GLN A 21 4.04 -13.40 6.98
C GLN A 21 3.48 -13.83 5.60
N PRO A 22 2.27 -14.37 5.52
CA PRO A 22 1.69 -14.85 4.26
C PRO A 22 1.62 -13.79 3.16
N SER A 23 1.45 -12.51 3.51
CA SER A 23 1.44 -11.41 2.56
C SER A 23 2.76 -11.21 1.80
N GLU A 24 3.89 -11.65 2.34
CA GLU A 24 5.18 -11.59 1.64
C GLU A 24 5.20 -12.56 0.45
N ILE A 25 4.73 -13.79 0.64
CA ILE A 25 4.59 -14.75 -0.49
C ILE A 25 3.53 -14.27 -1.48
N THR A 26 2.43 -13.70 -1.01
CA THR A 26 1.39 -13.18 -1.92
C THR A 26 1.96 -12.12 -2.87
N LYS A 27 2.83 -11.23 -2.39
CA LYS A 27 3.50 -10.23 -3.25
C LYS A 27 4.35 -10.90 -4.32
N ILE A 28 5.20 -11.86 -3.94
CA ILE A 28 6.08 -12.58 -4.87
C ILE A 28 5.26 -13.37 -5.90
N GLY A 29 4.25 -14.10 -5.44
CA GLY A 29 3.36 -14.86 -6.30
C GLY A 29 2.62 -13.99 -7.32
N LEU A 30 2.15 -12.82 -6.91
CA LEU A 30 1.52 -11.85 -7.80
C LEU A 30 2.50 -11.29 -8.83
N ILE A 31 3.74 -10.98 -8.46
CA ILE A 31 4.76 -10.49 -9.40
C ILE A 31 5.01 -11.53 -10.48
N ILE A 32 5.20 -12.80 -10.10
CA ILE A 32 5.44 -13.90 -11.04
C ILE A 32 4.22 -14.11 -11.94
N PHE A 33 3.01 -14.14 -11.37
CA PHE A 33 1.77 -14.26 -12.12
C PHE A 33 1.62 -13.14 -13.16
N TYR A 34 1.81 -11.87 -12.75
CA TYR A 34 1.67 -10.74 -13.66
C TYR A 34 2.76 -10.71 -14.72
N ALA A 35 3.99 -11.11 -14.41
CA ALA A 35 5.05 -11.21 -15.39
C ALA A 35 4.68 -12.18 -16.53
N GLY A 36 4.16 -13.37 -16.21
CA GLY A 36 3.66 -14.33 -17.18
C GLY A 36 2.45 -13.79 -17.94
N TYR A 37 1.41 -13.37 -17.20
CA TYR A 37 0.17 -12.89 -17.80
C TYR A 37 0.37 -11.73 -18.79
N LEU A 38 1.16 -10.71 -18.40
CA LEU A 38 1.41 -9.55 -19.26
C LEU A 38 2.28 -9.90 -20.47
N SER A 39 3.19 -10.87 -20.32
CA SER A 39 4.00 -11.38 -21.44
C SER A 39 3.15 -12.07 -22.50
N ASP A 40 2.20 -12.90 -22.08
CA ASP A 40 1.33 -13.68 -22.98
C ASP A 40 0.30 -12.80 -23.70
N HIS A 41 -0.15 -11.69 -23.04
CA HIS A 41 -1.23 -10.84 -23.56
C HIS A 41 -0.74 -9.49 -24.10
N LYS A 42 0.51 -9.38 -24.55
CA LYS A 42 1.11 -8.12 -25.04
C LYS A 42 0.27 -7.37 -26.08
N ARG A 43 -0.40 -8.08 -26.97
CA ARG A 43 -1.22 -7.49 -28.05
C ARG A 43 -2.48 -6.80 -27.53
N GLU A 44 -2.99 -7.23 -26.39
CA GLU A 44 -4.23 -6.75 -25.80
C GLU A 44 -4.03 -5.60 -24.81
N LEU A 45 -2.78 -5.33 -24.40
CA LEU A 45 -2.48 -4.36 -23.34
C LEU A 45 -2.89 -2.91 -23.64
N LYS A 46 -3.09 -2.58 -24.91
CA LYS A 46 -3.56 -1.26 -25.34
C LYS A 46 -5.07 -1.07 -25.19
N ASN A 47 -5.82 -2.16 -25.05
CA ASN A 47 -7.27 -2.14 -24.90
C ASN A 47 -7.64 -1.86 -23.43
N LEU A 48 -8.69 -1.05 -23.21
CA LEU A 48 -9.14 -0.70 -21.87
C LEU A 48 -9.60 -1.95 -21.09
N PHE A 49 -10.42 -2.78 -21.69
CA PHE A 49 -11.05 -3.91 -20.99
C PHE A 49 -10.07 -5.07 -20.78
N SER A 50 -9.49 -5.61 -21.85
CA SER A 50 -8.61 -6.79 -21.76
C SER A 50 -7.22 -6.45 -21.23
N GLY A 51 -6.70 -5.26 -21.50
CA GLY A 51 -5.35 -4.86 -21.11
C GLY A 51 -5.26 -4.13 -19.78
N PHE A 52 -6.35 -3.53 -19.29
CA PHE A 52 -6.33 -2.77 -18.04
C PHE A 52 -7.30 -3.31 -16.99
N ILE A 53 -8.60 -3.44 -17.32
CA ILE A 53 -9.61 -3.84 -16.33
C ILE A 53 -9.43 -5.31 -15.93
N LYS A 54 -9.23 -6.21 -16.89
CA LYS A 54 -9.08 -7.64 -16.63
C LYS A 54 -7.89 -7.97 -15.72
N PRO A 55 -6.66 -7.43 -15.94
CA PRO A 55 -5.58 -7.58 -14.97
C PRO A 55 -5.93 -7.01 -13.59
N LEU A 56 -6.54 -5.82 -13.51
CA LEU A 56 -6.96 -5.24 -12.24
C LEU A 56 -7.96 -6.12 -11.47
N LEU A 57 -8.84 -6.84 -12.17
CA LEU A 57 -9.79 -7.77 -11.55
C LEU A 57 -9.08 -8.93 -10.84
N PHE A 58 -7.93 -9.38 -11.33
CA PHE A 58 -7.12 -10.40 -10.66
C PHE A 58 -6.50 -9.91 -9.33
N LEU A 59 -6.41 -8.60 -9.11
CA LEU A 59 -5.98 -8.04 -7.82
C LEU A 59 -7.08 -8.08 -6.75
N VAL A 60 -8.34 -8.12 -7.16
CA VAL A 60 -9.47 -8.01 -6.21
C VAL A 60 -9.46 -9.12 -5.16
N PRO A 61 -9.31 -10.43 -5.48
CA PRO A 61 -9.29 -11.47 -4.48
C PRO A 61 -8.14 -11.34 -3.48
N PRO A 62 -6.87 -11.22 -3.88
CA PRO A 62 -5.77 -11.12 -2.92
C PRO A 62 -5.82 -9.84 -2.08
N ILE A 63 -6.20 -8.69 -2.68
CA ILE A 63 -6.37 -7.44 -1.93
C ILE A 63 -7.55 -7.54 -0.97
N GLY A 64 -8.68 -8.15 -1.40
CA GLY A 64 -9.84 -8.36 -0.54
C GLY A 64 -9.50 -9.20 0.68
N ILE A 65 -8.77 -10.29 0.52
CA ILE A 65 -8.32 -11.14 1.63
C ILE A 65 -7.38 -10.36 2.56
N LEU A 66 -6.39 -9.65 2.01
CA LEU A 66 -5.44 -8.87 2.79
C LEU A 66 -6.13 -7.74 3.58
N PHE A 67 -7.14 -7.12 3.00
CA PHE A 67 -7.87 -6.04 3.63
C PHE A 67 -8.84 -6.54 4.72
N LEU A 68 -9.61 -7.59 4.43
CA LEU A 68 -10.63 -8.12 5.34
C LEU A 68 -10.03 -8.91 6.51
N VAL A 69 -8.98 -9.72 6.23
CA VAL A 69 -8.39 -10.62 7.24
C VAL A 69 -7.26 -9.94 8.02
N GLN A 70 -6.44 -9.12 7.38
CA GLN A 70 -5.22 -8.59 7.99
C GLN A 70 -5.28 -7.09 8.31
N ASN A 71 -6.32 -6.37 7.88
CA ASN A 71 -6.41 -4.90 7.98
C ASN A 71 -5.13 -4.19 7.50
N HIS A 72 -4.47 -4.74 6.45
CA HIS A 72 -3.17 -4.31 5.95
C HIS A 72 -3.29 -3.41 4.72
N LEU A 73 -3.69 -2.17 4.94
CA LEU A 73 -3.83 -1.18 3.87
C LEU A 73 -2.49 -0.89 3.17
N SER A 74 -1.39 -0.87 3.92
CA SER A 74 -0.05 -0.58 3.36
C SER A 74 0.42 -1.66 2.38
N VAL A 75 0.23 -2.94 2.69
CA VAL A 75 0.63 -4.04 1.78
C VAL A 75 -0.23 -4.05 0.53
N SER A 76 -1.53 -3.80 0.65
CA SER A 76 -2.44 -3.68 -0.49
C SER A 76 -2.01 -2.55 -1.43
N LEU A 77 -1.61 -1.40 -0.87
CA LEU A 77 -1.11 -0.26 -1.65
C LEU A 77 0.18 -0.62 -2.40
N VAL A 78 1.14 -1.28 -1.74
CA VAL A 78 2.38 -1.75 -2.39
C VAL A 78 2.08 -2.69 -3.56
N ILE A 79 1.16 -3.65 -3.38
CA ILE A 79 0.76 -4.58 -4.44
C ILE A 79 0.16 -3.81 -5.63
N ILE A 80 -0.74 -2.85 -5.39
CA ILE A 80 -1.35 -2.03 -6.44
C ILE A 80 -0.28 -1.24 -7.20
N ILE A 81 0.66 -0.62 -6.49
CA ILE A 81 1.73 0.17 -7.11
C ILE A 81 2.63 -0.72 -7.96
N VAL A 82 3.12 -1.83 -7.41
CA VAL A 82 4.02 -2.75 -8.13
C VAL A 82 3.33 -3.29 -9.39
N THR A 83 2.09 -3.75 -9.28
CA THR A 83 1.34 -4.26 -10.42
C THR A 83 1.09 -3.17 -11.47
N SER A 84 0.76 -1.95 -11.04
CA SER A 84 0.57 -0.80 -11.93
C SER A 84 1.84 -0.48 -12.71
N VAL A 85 3.00 -0.48 -12.05
CA VAL A 85 4.30 -0.27 -12.69
C VAL A 85 4.59 -1.40 -13.69
N MET A 86 4.35 -2.66 -13.34
CA MET A 86 4.52 -3.80 -14.25
C MET A 86 3.64 -3.66 -15.50
N MET A 87 2.37 -3.27 -15.34
CA MET A 87 1.45 -3.05 -16.45
C MET A 87 1.91 -1.89 -17.36
N LEU A 88 2.41 -0.79 -16.78
CA LEU A 88 2.97 0.33 -17.55
C LEU A 88 4.19 -0.11 -18.34
N MET A 89 5.12 -0.83 -17.72
CA MET A 89 6.33 -1.35 -18.41
C MET A 89 5.99 -2.38 -19.48
N ALA A 90 4.91 -3.13 -19.33
CA ALA A 90 4.43 -4.08 -20.33
C ALA A 90 3.80 -3.39 -21.57
N GLY A 91 3.48 -2.09 -21.49
CA GLY A 91 2.96 -1.29 -22.59
C GLY A 91 1.47 -0.92 -22.49
N CYS A 92 0.87 -0.98 -21.31
CA CYS A 92 -0.46 -0.42 -21.07
C CYS A 92 -0.44 1.11 -21.24
N ARG A 93 -1.56 1.67 -21.73
CA ARG A 93 -1.66 3.12 -21.93
C ARG A 93 -1.69 3.87 -20.60
N VAL A 94 -0.80 4.84 -20.43
CA VAL A 94 -0.74 5.73 -19.26
C VAL A 94 -2.09 6.41 -18.96
N LEU A 95 -2.86 6.72 -20.04
CA LEU A 95 -4.17 7.34 -19.93
C LEU A 95 -5.15 6.52 -19.06
N HIS A 96 -5.11 5.19 -19.14
CA HIS A 96 -5.98 4.33 -18.34
C HIS A 96 -5.68 4.49 -16.84
N PHE A 97 -4.39 4.62 -16.48
CA PHE A 97 -3.96 4.85 -15.09
C PHE A 97 -4.33 6.25 -14.62
N ALA A 98 -4.20 7.27 -15.47
CA ALA A 98 -4.58 8.64 -15.14
C ALA A 98 -6.10 8.73 -14.86
N ILE A 99 -6.91 8.10 -15.70
CA ILE A 99 -8.37 8.05 -15.49
C ILE A 99 -8.71 7.27 -14.22
N ALA A 100 -8.15 6.07 -14.05
CA ALA A 100 -8.41 5.24 -12.86
C ALA A 100 -7.94 5.92 -11.57
N GLY A 101 -6.76 6.56 -11.60
CA GLY A 101 -6.23 7.34 -10.48
C GLY A 101 -7.09 8.55 -10.16
N GLY A 102 -7.56 9.28 -11.17
CA GLY A 102 -8.46 10.43 -11.00
C GLY A 102 -9.81 10.02 -10.40
N VAL A 103 -10.43 8.97 -10.94
CA VAL A 103 -11.69 8.42 -10.41
C VAL A 103 -11.51 7.88 -8.98
N GLY A 104 -10.42 7.14 -8.74
CA GLY A 104 -10.10 6.62 -7.41
C GLY A 104 -9.87 7.72 -6.38
N ALA A 105 -9.11 8.75 -6.74
CA ALA A 105 -8.86 9.91 -5.88
C ALA A 105 -10.16 10.68 -5.57
N SER A 106 -11.00 10.90 -6.58
CA SER A 106 -12.30 11.57 -6.41
C SER A 106 -13.22 10.78 -5.48
N PHE A 107 -13.24 9.46 -5.62
CA PHE A 107 -14.04 8.58 -4.76
C PHE A 107 -13.55 8.63 -3.30
N VAL A 108 -12.22 8.56 -3.08
CA VAL A 108 -11.62 8.65 -1.74
C VAL A 108 -11.90 10.00 -1.11
N MET A 109 -11.72 11.10 -1.86
CA MET A 109 -12.02 12.45 -1.37
C MET A 109 -13.49 12.64 -1.03
N GLY A 110 -14.38 12.13 -1.88
CA GLY A 110 -15.83 12.15 -1.62
C GLY A 110 -16.21 11.36 -0.37
N ALA A 111 -15.66 10.15 -0.21
CA ALA A 111 -15.90 9.31 0.96
C ALA A 111 -15.40 9.99 2.25
N LEU A 112 -14.21 10.60 2.22
CA LEU A 112 -13.65 11.34 3.36
C LEU A 112 -14.52 12.57 3.69
N GLY A 113 -15.00 13.29 2.68
CA GLY A 113 -15.91 14.43 2.88
C GLY A 113 -17.22 14.03 3.55
N VAL A 114 -17.86 12.95 3.09
CA VAL A 114 -19.09 12.41 3.71
C VAL A 114 -18.84 11.97 5.15
N MET A 115 -17.73 11.29 5.42
CA MET A 115 -17.37 10.85 6.78
C MET A 115 -17.13 12.04 7.72
N GLN A 116 -16.53 13.12 7.21
CA GLN A 116 -16.29 14.34 7.98
C GLN A 116 -17.63 15.04 8.32
N MET A 117 -18.55 15.11 7.36
CA MET A 117 -19.90 15.65 7.58
C MET A 117 -20.71 14.84 8.60
N ALA A 118 -20.47 13.52 8.68
CA ALA A 118 -21.10 12.62 9.65
C ALA A 118 -20.52 12.72 11.08
N GLY A 119 -19.59 13.66 11.35
CA GLY A 119 -19.00 13.88 12.68
C GLY A 119 -18.14 12.74 13.21
N LYS A 120 -17.77 11.76 12.38
CA LYS A 120 -16.92 10.65 12.79
C LYS A 120 -15.46 11.11 12.79
N GLN A 121 -14.80 11.03 13.95
CA GLN A 121 -13.35 11.22 14.03
C GLN A 121 -12.65 10.24 13.08
N ASN A 122 -11.96 10.77 12.09
CA ASN A 122 -11.28 10.00 11.07
C ASN A 122 -9.80 9.90 11.38
N PHE A 123 -9.38 8.83 12.02
CA PHE A 123 -7.97 8.48 12.24
C PHE A 123 -7.11 8.55 10.95
N ARG A 124 -7.73 8.47 9.78
CA ARG A 124 -7.05 8.60 8.48
C ARG A 124 -6.80 10.06 8.12
N LEU A 125 -7.72 10.97 8.45
CA LEU A 125 -7.52 12.42 8.29
C LEU A 125 -6.44 12.93 9.25
N ASP A 126 -6.43 12.45 10.48
CA ASP A 126 -5.39 12.79 11.46
C ASP A 126 -3.99 12.41 10.93
N ARG A 127 -3.86 11.25 10.26
CA ARG A 127 -2.59 10.88 9.62
C ARG A 127 -2.18 11.79 8.47
N ILE A 128 -3.13 12.27 7.67
CA ILE A 128 -2.86 13.22 6.59
C ILE A 128 -2.43 14.56 7.17
N GLN A 129 -3.14 15.07 8.19
CA GLN A 129 -2.78 16.31 8.88
C GLN A 129 -1.40 16.17 9.54
N THR A 130 -1.14 15.07 10.23
CA THR A 130 0.17 14.77 10.84
C THR A 130 1.28 14.70 9.80
N PHE A 131 1.02 14.22 8.60
CA PHE A 131 2.01 14.20 7.52
C PHE A 131 2.42 15.62 7.08
N PHE A 132 1.44 16.53 6.94
CA PHE A 132 1.71 17.92 6.53
C PHE A 132 2.19 18.80 7.67
N ASN A 133 1.77 18.54 8.90
CA ASN A 133 2.19 19.29 10.08
C ASN A 133 2.47 18.36 11.28
N PRO A 134 3.60 17.63 11.24
CA PRO A 134 3.94 16.67 12.30
C PRO A 134 4.28 17.33 13.64
N TRP A 135 4.59 18.61 13.63
CA TRP A 135 4.96 19.38 14.81
C TRP A 135 3.76 19.78 15.67
N ALA A 136 2.54 19.73 15.13
CA ALA A 136 1.33 20.07 15.87
C ALA A 136 1.09 19.12 17.06
N ASP A 137 1.50 17.85 16.94
CA ASP A 137 1.46 16.85 18.00
C ASP A 137 2.74 15.99 17.98
N ALA A 138 3.86 16.62 18.24
CA ALA A 138 5.20 16.02 18.14
C ALA A 138 5.44 14.85 19.11
N GLN A 139 4.67 14.75 20.20
CA GLN A 139 4.80 13.68 21.21
C GLN A 139 3.75 12.59 21.05
N GLY A 140 2.67 12.82 20.30
CA GLY A 140 1.60 11.87 20.03
C GLY A 140 1.65 11.31 18.61
N THR A 141 0.67 11.67 17.80
CA THR A 141 0.50 11.14 16.44
C THR A 141 1.66 11.49 15.50
N GLY A 142 2.31 12.65 15.69
CA GLY A 142 3.46 13.12 14.91
C GLY A 142 4.81 12.55 15.33
N TYR A 143 4.90 11.90 16.49
CA TYR A 143 6.18 11.47 17.07
C TYR A 143 7.06 10.67 16.10
N GLN A 144 6.47 9.70 15.40
CA GLN A 144 7.21 8.84 14.48
C GLN A 144 7.80 9.63 13.28
N VAL A 145 7.04 10.59 12.75
CA VAL A 145 7.48 11.44 11.63
C VAL A 145 8.57 12.39 12.07
N VAL A 146 8.39 13.04 13.24
CA VAL A 146 9.37 13.96 13.83
C VAL A 146 10.68 13.25 14.12
N GLN A 147 10.65 12.04 14.71
CA GLN A 147 11.86 11.26 14.98
C GLN A 147 12.57 10.84 13.68
N SER A 148 11.81 10.51 12.64
CA SER A 148 12.38 10.20 11.32
C SER A 148 13.07 11.41 10.70
N LEU A 149 12.47 12.61 10.82
CA LEU A 149 13.08 13.85 10.35
C LEU A 149 14.36 14.20 11.13
N TYR A 150 14.36 14.02 12.46
CA TYR A 150 15.56 14.18 13.27
C TYR A 150 16.67 13.21 12.86
N ALA A 151 16.34 11.94 12.64
CA ALA A 151 17.30 10.93 12.21
C ALA A 151 17.92 11.28 10.84
N ILE A 152 17.11 11.73 9.89
CA ILE A 152 17.58 12.17 8.57
C ILE A 152 18.43 13.45 8.71
N GLY A 153 17.96 14.44 9.46
CA GLY A 153 18.66 15.72 9.65
C GLY A 153 19.99 15.56 10.36
N SER A 154 20.07 14.71 11.39
CA SER A 154 21.32 14.42 12.10
C SER A 154 22.30 13.55 11.33
N GLY A 155 21.83 12.73 10.39
CA GLY A 155 22.63 11.82 9.62
C GLY A 155 23.41 12.47 8.48
N GLY A 156 22.92 13.58 7.93
CA GLY A 156 23.48 14.19 6.72
C GLY A 156 23.55 13.20 5.55
N ILE A 157 24.44 13.48 4.58
CA ILE A 157 24.58 12.65 3.36
C ILE A 157 25.21 11.29 3.66
N PHE A 158 26.13 11.21 4.63
CA PHE A 158 26.91 10.00 4.92
C PHE A 158 26.36 9.17 6.09
N GLY A 159 25.35 9.66 6.79
CA GLY A 159 24.82 9.02 7.99
C GLY A 159 25.75 9.13 9.19
N VAL A 160 25.25 8.72 10.37
CA VAL A 160 26.01 8.75 11.65
C VAL A 160 26.65 7.40 12.00
N GLY A 161 26.60 6.40 11.10
CA GLY A 161 27.11 5.05 11.31
C GLY A 161 26.18 4.16 12.14
N LEU A 162 26.48 2.86 12.20
CA LEU A 162 25.62 1.81 12.78
C LEU A 162 25.52 1.84 14.32
N ARG A 163 26.29 2.65 15.03
CA ARG A 163 26.44 2.54 16.49
C ARG A 163 26.31 3.83 17.30
N ARG A 164 25.80 4.92 16.71
CA ARG A 164 25.45 6.11 17.51
C ARG A 164 24.00 5.97 17.98
N LYS A 165 23.84 5.85 19.31
CA LYS A 165 22.54 5.99 19.99
C LYS A 165 22.14 7.46 20.05
#